data_33164ac3579a9d6a3d39273f45aa3888
#
_entry.id   33164ac3579a9d6a3d39273f45aa3888
#
_cell.length_a   1.000
_cell.length_b   1.000
_cell.length_c   1.000
_cell.angle_alpha   90.00
_cell.angle_beta   90.00
_cell.angle_gamma   90.00
#
_symmetry.space_group_name_H-M   'P 1'
#
loop_
_entity.id
_entity.type
_entity.pdbx_description
1 polymer ?
#
loop_
_entity_poly.entity_id
_entity_poly.type
_entity_poly.pdbx_seq_one_letter_code
_entity_poly.pdbx_strand_id
1 'polypeptide(L)'
;MAKTTTLPITQTIQNPVVSILNADSFIAANGGTAPTNTKLLMTAGAEGSVVKSFMIASDDSSARQVSLYLSYDAGTTKYLITTINVPTGTGLTSGTTVNIDVLGSVYMVGLPIDQSGKSVLMLAANARLYVGVITAAVTAGRTIHVLAQSEDF
;
A
#
# COMPACT_ATOMS: atom_id res chain seq x y z
N MET A 1 31.40 22.02 22.13
CA MET A 1 31.39 20.72 21.48
C MET A 1 30.52 20.80 20.23
N ALA A 2 31.14 20.71 19.05
CA ALA A 2 30.39 20.71 17.80
C ALA A 2 29.64 19.38 17.71
N LYS A 3 28.30 19.42 17.59
CA LYS A 3 27.51 18.24 17.21
C LYS A 3 27.87 17.94 15.76
N THR A 4 28.66 16.91 15.54
CA THR A 4 28.85 16.34 14.22
C THR A 4 27.55 15.63 13.85
N THR A 5 26.65 16.33 13.15
CA THR A 5 25.46 15.69 12.55
C THR A 5 25.95 14.97 11.30
N THR A 6 26.48 13.76 11.47
CA THR A 6 26.63 12.85 10.34
C THR A 6 25.22 12.37 10.03
N LEU A 7 24.59 12.95 9.02
CA LEU A 7 23.40 12.38 8.45
C LEU A 7 23.84 11.09 7.74
N PRO A 8 23.39 9.92 8.16
CA PRO A 8 23.61 8.71 7.37
C PRO A 8 22.72 8.83 6.12
N ILE A 9 23.31 9.28 5.03
CA ILE A 9 22.66 9.32 3.72
C ILE A 9 22.93 7.98 3.04
N THR A 10 22.37 6.93 3.54
CA THR A 10 22.15 5.72 2.78
C THR A 10 20.66 5.42 2.82
N GLN A 11 19.91 6.19 2.04
CA GLN A 11 18.52 5.86 1.78
C GLN A 11 18.49 4.67 0.83
N THR A 12 17.96 3.56 1.30
CA THR A 12 17.70 2.41 0.44
C THR A 12 16.34 2.59 -0.21
N ILE A 13 16.33 2.75 -1.53
CA ILE A 13 15.09 2.83 -2.29
C ILE A 13 14.52 1.41 -2.43
N GLN A 14 13.25 1.24 -2.07
CA GLN A 14 12.50 0.02 -2.26
C GLN A 14 11.32 0.27 -3.21
N ASN A 15 11.07 -0.69 -4.10
CA ASN A 15 9.93 -0.67 -5.02
C ASN A 15 9.14 -1.98 -4.89
N PRO A 16 8.51 -2.25 -3.74
CA PRO A 16 7.74 -3.47 -3.55
C PRO A 16 6.51 -3.49 -4.45
N VAL A 17 6.26 -4.66 -5.02
CA VAL A 17 5.07 -4.94 -5.83
C VAL A 17 4.40 -6.19 -5.30
N VAL A 18 3.09 -6.12 -5.12
CA VAL A 18 2.26 -7.27 -4.77
C VAL A 18 1.17 -7.45 -5.81
N SER A 19 0.98 -8.68 -6.26
CA SER A 19 -0.12 -9.08 -7.13
C SER A 19 -1.16 -9.82 -6.32
N ILE A 20 -2.41 -9.36 -6.38
CA ILE A 20 -3.57 -10.01 -5.76
C ILE A 20 -4.31 -10.77 -6.85
N LEU A 21 -4.46 -12.06 -6.65
CA LEU A 21 -5.06 -13.00 -7.61
C LEU A 21 -6.37 -13.57 -7.04
N ASN A 22 -7.15 -14.23 -7.88
CA ASN A 22 -8.35 -14.97 -7.45
C ASN A 22 -8.03 -15.97 -6.32
N ALA A 23 -6.92 -16.68 -6.41
CA ALA A 23 -6.49 -17.68 -5.43
C ALA A 23 -6.19 -17.08 -4.03
N ASP A 24 -5.94 -15.80 -3.93
CA ASP A 24 -5.68 -15.13 -2.64
C ASP A 24 -6.97 -14.93 -1.83
N SER A 25 -8.14 -15.23 -2.44
CA SER A 25 -9.44 -15.03 -1.83
C SER A 25 -9.72 -13.55 -1.48
N PHE A 26 -10.54 -13.29 -0.49
CA PHE A 26 -10.88 -11.94 -0.05
C PHE A 26 -10.97 -11.86 1.47
N ILE A 27 -10.87 -10.65 1.99
CA ILE A 27 -11.04 -10.35 3.41
C ILE A 27 -12.53 -10.19 3.66
N ALA A 28 -13.08 -10.95 4.61
CA ALA A 28 -14.46 -10.76 5.04
C ALA A 28 -14.66 -9.34 5.58
N ALA A 29 -15.82 -8.75 5.33
CA ALA A 29 -16.13 -7.35 5.65
C ALA A 29 -15.91 -6.95 7.13
N ASN A 30 -15.80 -7.92 8.03
CA ASN A 30 -15.58 -7.73 9.45
C ASN A 30 -14.28 -8.40 9.93
N GLY A 31 -13.21 -8.33 9.15
CA GLY A 31 -11.93 -8.99 9.45
C GLY A 31 -11.28 -8.61 10.79
N GLY A 32 -11.85 -7.64 11.50
CA GLY A 32 -11.35 -7.22 12.82
C GLY A 32 -9.89 -6.75 12.75
N THR A 33 -9.14 -7.02 13.83
CA THR A 33 -7.72 -6.65 13.94
C THR A 33 -6.76 -7.72 13.42
N ALA A 34 -7.26 -8.86 12.98
CA ALA A 34 -6.46 -9.96 12.42
C ALA A 34 -7.05 -10.50 11.10
N PRO A 35 -7.28 -9.63 10.09
CA PRO A 35 -7.84 -10.08 8.83
C PRO A 35 -6.93 -11.12 8.17
N THR A 36 -7.53 -12.22 7.73
CA THR A 36 -6.89 -13.23 6.88
C THR A 36 -6.89 -12.76 5.41
N ASN A 37 -6.21 -13.50 4.54
CA ASN A 37 -6.16 -13.19 3.11
C ASN A 37 -5.58 -11.80 2.79
N THR A 38 -4.67 -11.33 3.62
CA THR A 38 -3.86 -10.14 3.35
C THR A 38 -2.48 -10.55 2.86
N LYS A 39 -1.91 -9.77 1.95
CA LYS A 39 -0.53 -9.92 1.46
C LYS A 39 0.36 -8.84 2.04
N LEU A 40 1.55 -9.20 2.45
CA LEU A 40 2.59 -8.24 2.83
C LEU A 40 3.02 -7.46 1.59
N LEU A 41 2.84 -6.14 1.63
CA LEU A 41 3.33 -5.24 0.59
C LEU A 41 4.78 -4.86 0.87
N MET A 42 5.07 -4.39 2.08
CA MET A 42 6.42 -3.99 2.46
C MET A 42 6.65 -4.08 3.98
N THR A 43 7.92 -4.12 4.34
CA THR A 43 8.38 -3.91 5.72
C THR A 43 9.27 -2.68 5.73
N ALA A 44 9.02 -1.74 6.62
CA ALA A 44 9.85 -0.57 6.81
C ALA A 44 11.24 -0.95 7.32
N GLY A 45 12.23 -0.13 7.01
CA GLY A 45 13.61 -0.29 7.50
C GLY A 45 13.72 -0.24 9.02
N ALA A 46 14.93 -0.52 9.52
CA ALA A 46 15.21 -0.56 10.96
C ALA A 46 15.03 0.78 11.68
N GLU A 47 15.18 1.88 10.95
CA GLU A 47 14.97 3.26 11.46
C GLU A 47 13.63 3.86 10.97
N GLY A 48 12.86 3.11 10.17
CA GLY A 48 11.62 3.54 9.55
C GLY A 48 11.74 3.72 8.03
N SER A 49 10.64 4.12 7.40
CA SER A 49 10.61 4.39 5.96
C SER A 49 9.63 5.51 5.64
N VAL A 50 9.85 6.16 4.51
CA VAL A 50 8.88 7.06 3.88
C VAL A 50 8.38 6.44 2.59
N VAL A 51 7.07 6.22 2.48
CA VAL A 51 6.42 5.82 1.23
C VAL A 51 6.07 7.09 0.46
N LYS A 52 6.64 7.24 -0.73
CA LYS A 52 6.51 8.42 -1.60
C LYS A 52 5.50 8.24 -2.73
N SER A 53 5.23 7.00 -3.08
CA SER A 53 4.24 6.66 -4.10
C SER A 53 3.54 5.37 -3.72
N PHE A 54 2.23 5.32 -3.98
CA PHE A 54 1.43 4.14 -3.76
C PHE A 54 0.38 4.07 -4.88
N MET A 55 0.54 3.11 -5.78
CA MET A 55 -0.28 2.99 -6.98
C MET A 55 -0.97 1.64 -7.06
N ILE A 56 -2.18 1.64 -7.61
CA ILE A 56 -2.95 0.44 -7.89
C ILE A 56 -3.31 0.40 -9.37
N ALA A 57 -3.06 -0.75 -10.00
CA ALA A 57 -3.51 -1.10 -11.33
C ALA A 57 -4.28 -2.42 -11.30
N SER A 58 -5.29 -2.58 -12.17
CA SER A 58 -6.14 -3.77 -12.20
C SER A 58 -6.61 -4.10 -13.60
N ASP A 59 -6.51 -5.36 -13.99
CA ASP A 59 -7.15 -5.89 -15.19
C ASP A 59 -8.47 -6.61 -14.89
N ASP A 60 -8.95 -6.54 -13.64
CA ASP A 60 -10.20 -7.19 -13.25
C ASP A 60 -11.37 -6.63 -14.07
N SER A 61 -12.22 -7.55 -14.53
CA SER A 61 -13.44 -7.23 -15.25
C SER A 61 -14.57 -6.68 -14.36
N SER A 62 -14.35 -6.65 -13.05
CA SER A 62 -15.27 -6.11 -12.06
C SER A 62 -14.55 -5.09 -11.17
N ALA A 63 -15.26 -4.06 -10.73
CA ALA A 63 -14.74 -3.14 -9.73
C ALA A 63 -14.50 -3.89 -8.42
N ARG A 64 -13.40 -3.55 -7.74
CA ARG A 64 -12.99 -4.15 -6.46
C ARG A 64 -12.72 -3.09 -5.41
N GLN A 65 -12.71 -3.52 -4.16
CA GLN A 65 -12.24 -2.70 -3.06
C GLN A 65 -10.96 -3.32 -2.49
N VAL A 66 -9.90 -2.52 -2.44
CA VAL A 66 -8.61 -2.91 -1.87
C VAL A 66 -8.43 -2.19 -0.54
N SER A 67 -8.19 -2.94 0.52
CA SER A 67 -7.91 -2.39 1.84
C SER A 67 -6.42 -2.41 2.13
N LEU A 68 -5.94 -1.33 2.74
CA LEU A 68 -4.58 -1.15 3.22
C LEU A 68 -4.56 -1.25 4.74
N TYR A 69 -3.68 -2.06 5.28
CA TYR A 69 -3.49 -2.28 6.71
C TYR A 69 -2.06 -1.98 7.12
N LEU A 70 -1.92 -1.48 8.34
CA LEU A 70 -0.64 -1.25 9.02
C LEU A 70 -0.51 -2.20 10.21
N SER A 71 0.68 -2.74 10.40
CA SER A 71 1.01 -3.59 11.56
C SER A 71 2.35 -3.18 12.15
N TYR A 72 2.45 -3.20 13.47
CA TYR A 72 3.66 -2.93 14.25
C TYR A 72 4.22 -4.18 14.96
N ASP A 73 3.51 -5.31 14.88
CA ASP A 73 3.78 -6.56 15.60
C ASP A 73 3.95 -7.75 14.66
N ALA A 74 4.68 -7.52 13.55
CA ALA A 74 4.98 -8.52 12.53
C ALA A 74 3.75 -9.13 11.84
N GLY A 75 2.60 -8.44 11.86
CA GLY A 75 1.37 -8.87 11.18
C GLY A 75 0.37 -9.62 12.06
N THR A 76 0.63 -9.70 13.38
CA THR A 76 -0.32 -10.28 14.32
C THR A 76 -1.57 -9.42 14.41
N THR A 77 -1.39 -8.11 14.60
CA THR A 77 -2.47 -7.13 14.59
C THR A 77 -2.33 -6.26 13.34
N LYS A 78 -3.42 -6.07 12.62
CA LYS A 78 -3.46 -5.26 11.40
C LYS A 78 -4.52 -4.18 11.54
N TYR A 79 -4.10 -2.94 11.52
CA TYR A 79 -4.97 -1.77 11.63
C TYR A 79 -5.35 -1.29 10.23
N LEU A 80 -6.65 -1.23 9.94
CA LEU A 80 -7.14 -0.68 8.68
C LEU A 80 -6.78 0.81 8.58
N ILE A 81 -6.05 1.18 7.52
CA ILE A 81 -5.74 2.58 7.22
C ILE A 81 -6.82 3.15 6.32
N THR A 82 -7.10 2.47 5.21
CA THR A 82 -8.05 2.95 4.21
C THR A 82 -8.56 1.81 3.34
N THR A 83 -9.68 2.07 2.67
CA THR A 83 -10.22 1.19 1.62
C THR A 83 -10.36 2.00 0.34
N ILE A 84 -9.83 1.46 -0.74
CA ILE A 84 -9.71 2.11 -2.04
C ILE A 84 -10.66 1.41 -3.02
N ASN A 85 -11.53 2.17 -3.68
CA ASN A 85 -12.34 1.65 -4.77
C ASN A 85 -11.49 1.60 -6.04
N VAL A 86 -11.32 0.39 -6.58
CA VAL A 86 -10.57 0.12 -7.81
C VAL A 86 -11.56 -0.18 -8.92
N PRO A 87 -11.78 0.76 -9.85
CA PRO A 87 -12.66 0.55 -11.00
C PRO A 87 -12.18 -0.57 -11.90
N THR A 88 -13.09 -1.10 -12.71
CA THR A 88 -12.77 -2.09 -13.72
C THR A 88 -11.68 -1.62 -14.66
N GLY A 89 -10.66 -2.47 -14.91
CA GLY A 89 -9.59 -2.20 -15.86
C GLY A 89 -8.69 -1.01 -15.55
N THR A 90 -8.55 -0.64 -14.29
CA THR A 90 -7.74 0.50 -13.83
C THR A 90 -6.27 0.37 -14.27
N GLY A 91 -5.84 1.26 -15.17
CA GLY A 91 -4.45 1.37 -15.63
C GLY A 91 -4.02 0.37 -16.71
N LEU A 92 -4.88 -0.56 -17.14
CA LEU A 92 -4.50 -1.61 -18.09
C LEU A 92 -5.34 -1.64 -19.37
N THR A 93 -6.44 -0.93 -19.43
CA THR A 93 -7.31 -0.94 -20.61
C THR A 93 -7.28 0.42 -21.32
N SER A 94 -7.13 0.40 -22.62
CA SER A 94 -7.13 1.59 -23.45
C SER A 94 -8.39 2.44 -23.19
N GLY A 95 -8.21 3.57 -22.57
CA GLY A 95 -9.12 4.70 -22.66
C GLY A 95 -9.93 5.09 -21.45
N THR A 96 -9.89 4.42 -20.29
CA THR A 96 -10.86 4.77 -19.25
C THR A 96 -10.33 4.97 -17.83
N THR A 97 -9.21 4.43 -17.44
CA THR A 97 -8.78 4.63 -16.04
C THR A 97 -7.26 4.68 -15.90
N VAL A 98 -6.79 5.76 -15.36
CA VAL A 98 -5.40 5.94 -14.91
C VAL A 98 -5.17 5.07 -13.68
N ASN A 99 -3.93 4.69 -13.42
CA ASN A 99 -3.54 4.10 -12.14
C ASN A 99 -4.04 4.99 -10.98
N ILE A 100 -4.52 4.36 -9.92
CA ILE A 100 -4.93 5.10 -8.73
C ILE A 100 -3.68 5.46 -7.94
N ASP A 101 -3.43 6.75 -7.76
CA ASP A 101 -2.48 7.26 -6.78
C ASP A 101 -3.19 7.36 -5.42
N VAL A 102 -2.82 6.48 -4.50
CA VAL A 102 -3.49 6.39 -3.20
C VAL A 102 -3.08 7.54 -2.27
N LEU A 103 -1.83 7.99 -2.31
CA LEU A 103 -1.33 9.04 -1.41
C LEU A 103 -1.83 10.43 -1.80
N GLY A 104 -2.00 10.68 -3.10
CA GLY A 104 -2.50 11.95 -3.63
C GLY A 104 -4.02 12.05 -3.71
N SER A 105 -4.74 11.01 -3.30
CA SER A 105 -6.18 10.88 -3.52
C SER A 105 -7.01 11.20 -2.27
N VAL A 106 -8.33 11.21 -2.44
CA VAL A 106 -9.31 11.34 -1.35
C VAL A 106 -9.27 10.19 -0.33
N TYR A 107 -8.53 9.12 -0.64
CA TYR A 107 -8.46 7.93 0.21
C TYR A 107 -7.56 8.10 1.43
N MET A 108 -6.57 8.99 1.36
CA MET A 108 -5.65 9.26 2.46
C MET A 108 -5.51 10.76 2.66
N VAL A 109 -6.30 11.31 3.57
CA VAL A 109 -6.34 12.74 3.87
C VAL A 109 -5.48 13.05 5.10
N GLY A 110 -4.81 14.22 5.08
CA GLY A 110 -4.04 14.70 6.24
C GLY A 110 -2.66 14.07 6.39
N LEU A 111 -2.12 13.46 5.35
CA LEU A 111 -0.76 12.97 5.34
C LEU A 111 0.26 14.13 5.40
N PRO A 112 1.44 13.89 6.00
CA PRO A 112 2.57 14.80 5.89
C PRO A 112 2.91 15.07 4.42
N ILE A 113 3.50 16.25 4.17
CA ILE A 113 3.94 16.67 2.83
C ILE A 113 5.46 16.68 2.82
N ASP A 114 6.07 16.14 1.77
CA ASP A 114 7.50 16.23 1.56
C ASP A 114 7.94 17.63 1.08
N GLN A 115 9.24 17.81 0.89
CA GLN A 115 9.80 19.09 0.41
C GLN A 115 9.34 19.46 -1.02
N SER A 116 8.82 18.52 -1.77
CA SER A 116 8.27 18.72 -3.12
C SER A 116 6.77 19.03 -3.11
N GLY A 117 6.14 19.09 -1.93
CA GLY A 117 4.72 19.34 -1.78
C GLY A 117 3.85 18.10 -2.04
N LYS A 118 4.41 16.90 -2.03
CA LYS A 118 3.69 15.64 -2.22
C LYS A 118 3.37 14.98 -0.87
N SER A 119 2.18 14.40 -0.77
CA SER A 119 1.78 13.58 0.37
C SER A 119 2.66 12.35 0.48
N VAL A 120 3.10 12.03 1.70
CA VAL A 120 3.92 10.86 2.00
C VAL A 120 3.36 10.12 3.21
N LEU A 121 3.53 8.78 3.23
CA LEU A 121 3.18 7.97 4.40
C LEU A 121 4.47 7.61 5.15
N MET A 122 4.59 8.07 6.38
CA MET A 122 5.72 7.75 7.26
C MET A 122 5.43 6.48 8.04
N LEU A 123 6.37 5.55 8.01
CA LEU A 123 6.30 4.27 8.70
C LEU A 123 7.37 4.22 9.80
N ALA A 124 6.96 3.80 10.99
CA ALA A 124 7.89 3.52 12.09
C ALA A 124 8.81 2.32 11.74
N ALA A 125 9.91 2.20 12.49
CA ALA A 125 10.85 1.09 12.37
C ALA A 125 10.14 -0.28 12.35
N ASN A 126 10.47 -1.10 11.37
CA ASN A 126 9.92 -2.45 11.18
C ASN A 126 8.39 -2.54 11.01
N ALA A 127 7.69 -1.43 10.85
CA ALA A 127 6.27 -1.44 10.54
C ALA A 127 6.01 -2.15 9.20
N ARG A 128 4.87 -2.81 9.08
CA ARG A 128 4.51 -3.59 7.89
C ARG A 128 3.21 -3.08 7.28
N LEU A 129 3.21 -2.94 5.96
CA LEU A 129 2.00 -2.66 5.19
C LEU A 129 1.50 -3.95 4.54
N TYR A 130 0.20 -4.19 4.69
CA TYR A 130 -0.51 -5.30 4.10
C TYR A 130 -1.64 -4.78 3.22
N VAL A 131 -1.92 -5.52 2.16
CA VAL A 131 -3.03 -5.24 1.24
C VAL A 131 -3.87 -6.48 1.00
N GLY A 132 -5.13 -6.28 0.68
CA GLY A 132 -6.02 -7.37 0.29
C GLY A 132 -7.33 -6.82 -0.26
N VAL A 133 -8.01 -7.60 -1.09
CA VAL A 133 -9.36 -7.26 -1.55
C VAL A 133 -10.38 -7.61 -0.48
N ILE A 134 -11.46 -6.81 -0.39
CA ILE A 134 -12.58 -7.07 0.50
C ILE A 134 -13.83 -7.43 -0.29
N THR A 135 -14.76 -8.10 0.36
CA THR A 135 -16.10 -8.47 -0.13
C THR A 135 -16.15 -9.51 -1.24
N ALA A 136 -15.23 -9.52 -2.18
CA ALA A 136 -15.21 -10.52 -3.26
C ALA A 136 -13.79 -10.71 -3.80
N ALA A 137 -13.42 -11.95 -4.12
CA ALA A 137 -12.13 -12.27 -4.73
C ALA A 137 -11.98 -11.62 -6.12
N VAL A 138 -10.75 -11.43 -6.55
CA VAL A 138 -10.42 -11.03 -7.93
C VAL A 138 -11.00 -12.06 -8.92
N THR A 139 -11.47 -11.62 -10.05
CA THR A 139 -12.00 -12.52 -11.08
C THR A 139 -10.93 -13.52 -11.53
N ALA A 140 -11.32 -14.77 -11.77
CA ALA A 140 -10.39 -15.81 -12.21
C ALA A 140 -9.63 -15.37 -13.48
N GLY A 141 -8.30 -15.56 -13.47
CA GLY A 141 -7.41 -15.15 -14.55
C GLY A 141 -7.13 -13.65 -14.62
N ARG A 142 -7.56 -12.87 -13.63
CA ARG A 142 -7.32 -11.44 -13.51
C ARG A 142 -6.42 -11.11 -12.31
N THR A 143 -5.89 -9.91 -12.28
CA THR A 143 -4.90 -9.48 -11.28
C THR A 143 -5.12 -8.04 -10.86
N ILE A 144 -4.88 -7.76 -9.59
CA ILE A 144 -4.70 -6.40 -9.09
C ILE A 144 -3.25 -6.26 -8.65
N HIS A 145 -2.54 -5.28 -9.21
CA HIS A 145 -1.18 -4.95 -8.84
C HIS A 145 -1.18 -3.76 -7.89
N VAL A 146 -0.47 -3.89 -6.80
CA VAL A 146 -0.24 -2.83 -5.83
C VAL A 146 1.25 -2.56 -5.76
N LEU A 147 1.65 -1.34 -6.08
CA LEU A 147 3.02 -0.87 -6.12
C LEU A 147 3.21 0.22 -5.08
N ALA A 148 4.24 0.11 -4.26
CA ALA A 148 4.73 1.22 -3.45
C ALA A 148 6.15 1.58 -3.86
N GLN A 149 6.53 2.85 -3.66
CA GLN A 149 7.90 3.31 -3.71
C GLN A 149 8.23 3.94 -2.38
N SER A 150 9.28 3.46 -1.74
CA SER A 150 9.68 3.96 -0.42
C SER A 150 11.19 4.15 -0.31
N GLU A 151 11.58 4.91 0.68
CA GLU A 151 12.97 5.12 1.07
C GLU A 151 13.09 4.77 2.55
N ASP A 152 14.05 3.93 2.90
CA ASP A 152 14.39 3.60 4.28
C ASP A 152 15.38 4.63 4.84
N PHE A 153 15.26 4.92 6.14
CA PHE A 153 16.19 5.78 6.87
C PHE A 153 17.38 5.00 7.41
#